data_39f03d2c1beea1bd0a59183f703021c1
#
_entry.id   39f03d2c1beea1bd0a59183f703021c1
#
_cell.length_a   1.000
_cell.length_b   1.000
_cell.length_c   1.000
_cell.angle_alpha   90.00
_cell.angle_beta   90.00
_cell.angle_gamma   90.00
#
_symmetry.space_group_name_H-M   'P 1'
#
loop_
_entity.id
_entity.type
_entity.pdbx_description
1 polymer ?
#
loop_
_entity_poly.entity_id
_entity_poly.type
_entity_poly.pdbx_seq_one_letter_code
_entity_poly.pdbx_strand_id
1 'polypeptide(L)'
;MNIKKLIIIFFIPFLFSSCETIKEKSDAVAEKENKRYGKFVGKNINELKIELGNPTEDFINENGNKVLIYKSKKFAIPCDRKFETNNSDIIISFTSSGCI
;
A
#
# COMPACT_ATOMS: atom_id res chain seq x y z
N MET A 1 2.08 -36.01 33.52
CA MET A 1 0.95 -35.36 32.91
C MET A 1 1.16 -33.89 32.66
N ASN A 2 1.76 -33.17 33.55
CA ASN A 2 1.99 -31.74 33.42
C ASN A 2 3.10 -31.37 32.42
N ILE A 3 4.00 -32.30 32.14
CA ILE A 3 5.12 -32.08 31.20
C ILE A 3 4.63 -31.94 29.76
N LYS A 4 3.59 -32.66 29.34
CA LYS A 4 3.02 -32.56 27.99
C LYS A 4 2.33 -31.22 27.74
N LYS A 5 1.68 -30.67 28.76
CA LYS A 5 1.06 -29.33 28.66
C LYS A 5 2.10 -28.22 28.58
N LEU A 6 3.22 -28.38 29.30
CA LEU A 6 4.33 -27.44 29.25
C LEU A 6 5.02 -27.39 27.89
N ILE A 7 5.15 -28.53 27.21
CA ILE A 7 5.76 -28.64 25.90
C ILE A 7 4.89 -27.96 24.84
N ILE A 8 3.57 -28.08 24.92
CA ILE A 8 2.63 -27.44 24.00
C ILE A 8 2.65 -25.92 24.14
N ILE A 9 2.78 -25.40 25.34
CA ILE A 9 2.87 -23.95 25.59
C ILE A 9 4.17 -23.37 25.03
N PHE A 10 5.25 -24.13 25.01
CA PHE A 10 6.54 -23.69 24.46
C PHE A 10 6.53 -23.55 22.94
N PHE A 11 5.69 -24.30 22.22
CA PHE A 11 5.63 -24.26 20.76
C PHE A 11 4.87 -23.05 20.21
N ILE A 12 3.88 -22.56 20.94
CA ILE A 12 3.01 -21.46 20.50
C ILE A 12 3.77 -20.14 20.31
N PRO A 13 4.68 -19.70 21.18
CA PRO A 13 5.42 -18.44 20.97
C PRO A 13 6.34 -18.44 19.76
N PHE A 14 6.85 -19.59 19.35
CA PHE A 14 7.76 -19.71 18.21
C PHE A 14 7.07 -19.42 16.88
N LEU A 15 5.83 -19.86 16.73
CA LEU A 15 5.04 -19.61 15.53
C LEU A 15 4.65 -18.14 15.38
N PHE A 16 4.37 -17.46 16.47
CA PHE A 16 4.03 -16.03 16.45
C PHE A 16 5.21 -15.14 16.07
N SER A 17 6.43 -15.50 16.48
CA SER A 17 7.62 -14.72 16.14
C SER A 17 7.89 -14.68 14.63
N SER A 18 7.66 -15.79 13.93
CA SER A 18 7.85 -15.87 12.47
C SER A 18 6.88 -14.97 11.71
N CYS A 19 5.62 -14.89 12.13
CA CYS A 19 4.61 -14.05 11.51
C CYS A 19 4.89 -12.56 11.71
N GLU A 20 5.38 -12.15 12.86
CA GLU A 20 5.73 -10.77 13.15
C GLU A 20 6.87 -10.25 12.27
N THR A 21 7.88 -11.05 12.01
CA THR A 21 9.01 -10.66 11.17
C THR A 21 8.59 -10.35 9.73
N ILE A 22 7.71 -11.15 9.15
CA ILE A 22 7.19 -10.93 7.79
C ILE A 22 6.33 -9.66 7.74
N LYS A 23 5.52 -9.43 8.75
CA LYS A 23 4.66 -8.25 8.85
C LYS A 23 5.46 -6.96 8.95
N GLU A 24 6.56 -6.94 9.70
CA GLU A 24 7.43 -5.77 9.83
C GLU A 24 8.03 -5.35 8.49
N LYS A 25 8.49 -6.27 7.67
CA LYS A 25 9.04 -5.98 6.35
C LYS A 25 7.99 -5.38 5.41
N SER A 26 6.78 -5.92 5.43
CA SER A 26 5.68 -5.43 4.62
C SER A 26 5.26 -4.01 5.05
N ASP A 27 5.20 -3.76 6.36
CA ASP A 27 4.85 -2.45 6.90
C ASP A 27 5.92 -1.40 6.58
N ALA A 28 7.19 -1.76 6.57
CA ALA A 28 8.28 -0.84 6.23
C ALA A 28 8.21 -0.36 4.78
N VAL A 29 7.87 -1.23 3.84
CA VAL A 29 7.69 -0.88 2.43
C VAL A 29 6.48 0.03 2.25
N ALA A 30 5.35 -0.29 2.89
CA ALA A 30 4.15 0.52 2.85
C ALA A 30 4.39 1.92 3.41
N GLU A 31 5.15 2.03 4.48
CA GLU A 31 5.50 3.32 5.10
C GLU A 31 6.35 4.18 4.16
N LYS A 32 7.33 3.60 3.47
CA LYS A 32 8.14 4.30 2.47
C LYS A 32 7.29 4.86 1.34
N GLU A 33 6.37 4.05 0.81
CA GLU A 33 5.47 4.46 -0.25
C GLU A 33 4.55 5.59 0.21
N ASN A 34 4.02 5.50 1.42
CA ASN A 34 3.17 6.54 1.99
C ASN A 34 3.89 7.86 2.18
N LYS A 35 5.16 7.85 2.59
CA LYS A 35 5.97 9.06 2.69
C LYS A 35 6.23 9.70 1.33
N ARG A 36 6.53 8.89 0.33
CA ARG A 36 6.90 9.37 -1.00
C ARG A 36 5.70 9.92 -1.77
N TYR A 37 4.57 9.22 -1.73
CA TYR A 37 3.40 9.53 -2.54
C TYR A 37 2.24 10.12 -1.74
N GLY A 38 2.18 9.88 -0.44
CA GLY A 38 1.15 10.42 0.43
C GLY A 38 1.15 11.94 0.52
N LYS A 39 2.25 12.59 0.16
CA LYS A 39 2.34 14.05 0.11
C LYS A 39 1.37 14.67 -0.89
N PHE A 40 0.90 13.91 -1.86
CA PHE A 40 -0.07 14.40 -2.84
C PHE A 40 -1.50 14.43 -2.31
N VAL A 41 -1.79 13.75 -1.20
CA VAL A 41 -3.12 13.80 -0.57
C VAL A 41 -3.40 15.23 -0.13
N GLY A 42 -4.55 15.76 -0.52
CA GLY A 42 -4.92 17.15 -0.29
C GLY A 42 -4.51 18.11 -1.39
N LYS A 43 -3.76 17.64 -2.39
CA LYS A 43 -3.32 18.44 -3.52
C LYS A 43 -4.17 18.20 -4.75
N ASN A 44 -4.09 19.12 -5.71
CA ASN A 44 -4.81 19.01 -6.97
C ASN A 44 -4.18 17.95 -7.87
N ILE A 45 -5.01 17.29 -8.68
CA ILE A 45 -4.60 16.27 -9.65
C ILE A 45 -3.52 16.78 -10.61
N ASN A 46 -3.51 18.07 -10.94
CA ASN A 46 -2.53 18.66 -11.85
C ASN A 46 -1.11 18.61 -11.27
N GLU A 47 -0.97 18.78 -9.96
CA GLU A 47 0.33 18.68 -9.29
C GLU A 47 0.89 17.27 -9.37
N LEU A 48 0.02 16.26 -9.24
CA LEU A 48 0.41 14.87 -9.41
C LEU A 48 0.89 14.60 -10.84
N LYS A 49 0.15 15.08 -11.83
CA LYS A 49 0.49 14.88 -13.24
C LYS A 49 1.78 15.59 -13.65
N ILE A 50 2.09 16.71 -13.04
CA ILE A 50 3.35 17.42 -13.30
C ILE A 50 4.54 16.59 -12.83
N GLU A 51 4.45 15.95 -11.66
CA GLU A 51 5.56 15.15 -11.12
C GLU A 51 5.64 13.74 -11.71
N LEU A 52 4.51 13.06 -11.86
CA LEU A 52 4.48 11.66 -12.28
C LEU A 52 4.08 11.45 -13.74
N GLY A 53 3.62 12.49 -14.41
CA GLY A 53 3.11 12.39 -15.77
C GLY A 53 1.68 11.89 -15.80
N ASN A 54 1.24 11.43 -16.97
CA ASN A 54 -0.11 10.89 -17.14
C ASN A 54 -0.21 9.50 -16.48
N PRO A 55 -1.36 9.17 -15.87
CA PRO A 55 -1.55 7.84 -15.29
C PRO A 55 -1.60 6.76 -16.38
N THR A 56 -1.29 5.53 -16.01
CA THR A 56 -1.40 4.38 -16.90
C THR A 56 -2.86 4.11 -17.25
N GLU A 57 -3.73 4.23 -16.25
CA GLU A 57 -5.18 4.06 -16.39
C GLU A 57 -5.90 5.03 -15.46
N ASP A 58 -7.15 5.35 -15.77
CA ASP A 58 -8.05 6.03 -14.86
C ASP A 58 -9.45 5.45 -14.98
N PHE A 59 -10.23 5.56 -13.91
CA PHE A 59 -11.63 5.13 -13.91
C PHE A 59 -12.41 5.87 -12.84
N ILE A 60 -13.73 5.82 -12.94
CA ILE A 60 -14.64 6.37 -11.92
C ILE A 60 -15.09 5.20 -11.03
N ASN A 61 -14.92 5.33 -9.72
CA ASN A 61 -15.30 4.29 -8.78
C ASN A 61 -16.78 4.37 -8.39
N GLU A 62 -17.21 3.47 -7.50
CA GLU A 62 -18.61 3.39 -7.05
C GLU A 62 -19.09 4.67 -6.36
N ASN A 63 -18.18 5.42 -5.74
CA ASN A 63 -18.51 6.67 -5.07
C ASN A 63 -18.58 7.87 -6.02
N GLY A 64 -18.35 7.65 -7.31
CA GLY A 64 -18.30 8.73 -8.30
C GLY A 64 -16.98 9.48 -8.34
N ASN A 65 -15.98 9.01 -7.65
CA ASN A 65 -14.66 9.64 -7.61
C ASN A 65 -13.75 9.06 -8.70
N LYS A 66 -12.88 9.90 -9.24
CA LYS A 66 -11.90 9.49 -10.23
C LYS A 66 -10.70 8.83 -9.52
N VAL A 67 -10.29 7.66 -10.02
CA VAL A 67 -9.11 6.95 -9.54
C VAL A 67 -8.06 6.92 -10.63
N LEU A 68 -6.87 7.40 -10.33
CA LEU A 68 -5.71 7.38 -11.23
C LEU A 68 -4.78 6.26 -10.82
N ILE A 69 -4.39 5.41 -11.79
CA ILE A 69 -3.52 4.28 -11.54
C ILE A 69 -2.21 4.46 -12.29
N TYR A 70 -1.10 4.44 -11.54
CA TYR A 70 0.25 4.44 -12.08
C TYR A 70 0.85 3.06 -11.89
N LYS A 71 1.04 2.35 -12.99
CA LYS A 71 1.59 0.98 -12.98
C LYS A 71 3.07 1.01 -13.29
N SER A 72 3.84 0.20 -12.56
CA SER A 72 5.25 -0.01 -12.82
C SER A 72 5.60 -1.45 -12.52
N LYS A 73 6.82 -1.87 -12.92
CA LYS A 73 7.33 -3.20 -12.63
C LYS A 73 8.74 -3.09 -12.08
N LYS A 74 9.02 -3.89 -11.06
CA LYS A 74 10.37 -4.05 -10.53
C LYS A 74 10.64 -5.54 -10.40
N PHE A 75 11.69 -6.03 -11.06
CA PHE A 75 12.02 -7.46 -11.11
C PHE A 75 10.84 -8.33 -11.59
N ALA A 76 10.10 -7.85 -12.61
CA ALA A 76 8.90 -8.47 -13.15
C ALA A 76 7.70 -8.52 -12.17
N ILE A 77 7.80 -7.91 -11.00
CA ILE A 77 6.71 -7.81 -10.04
C ILE A 77 5.95 -6.51 -10.30
N PRO A 78 4.63 -6.58 -10.59
CA PRO A 78 3.85 -5.38 -10.85
C PRO A 78 3.62 -4.58 -9.58
N CYS A 79 3.68 -3.25 -9.71
CA CYS A 79 3.40 -2.30 -8.64
C CYS A 79 2.34 -1.32 -9.12
N ASP A 80 1.20 -1.28 -8.44
CA ASP A 80 0.11 -0.38 -8.74
C ASP A 80 0.02 0.70 -7.66
N ARG A 81 0.09 1.97 -8.07
CA ARG A 81 -0.13 3.13 -7.19
C ARG A 81 -1.41 3.80 -7.60
N LYS A 82 -2.37 3.87 -6.69
CA LYS A 82 -3.70 4.41 -6.93
C LYS A 82 -3.94 5.67 -6.15
N PHE A 83 -4.40 6.70 -6.84
CA PHE A 83 -4.76 7.99 -6.24
C PHE A 83 -6.24 8.24 -6.49
N GLU A 84 -7.03 8.34 -5.43
CA GLU A 84 -8.45 8.66 -5.53
C GLU A 84 -8.63 10.17 -5.39
N THR A 85 -9.43 10.78 -6.27
CA THR A 85 -9.74 12.22 -6.23
C THR A 85 -11.23 12.44 -6.01
N ASN A 86 -11.58 13.59 -5.45
CA ASN A 86 -12.98 13.99 -5.30
C ASN A 86 -13.46 14.77 -6.53
N ASN A 87 -14.71 15.27 -6.47
CA ASN A 87 -15.32 16.03 -7.58
C ASN A 87 -14.62 17.35 -7.88
N SER A 88 -13.80 17.84 -6.97
CA SER A 88 -13.02 19.07 -7.15
C SER A 88 -11.60 18.82 -7.63
N ASP A 89 -11.30 17.60 -8.07
CA ASP A 89 -9.99 17.16 -8.53
C ASP A 89 -8.89 17.23 -7.44
N ILE A 90 -9.30 17.10 -6.18
CA ILE A 90 -8.36 17.03 -5.06
C ILE A 90 -8.14 15.57 -4.69
N ILE A 91 -6.89 15.19 -4.51
CA ILE A 91 -6.51 13.83 -4.14
C ILE A 91 -6.88 13.59 -2.68
N ILE A 92 -7.72 12.59 -2.43
CA ILE A 92 -8.24 12.30 -1.09
C ILE A 92 -7.62 11.05 -0.47
N SER A 93 -7.04 10.17 -1.27
CA SER A 93 -6.38 8.96 -0.74
C SER A 93 -5.32 8.44 -1.71
N PHE A 94 -4.39 7.69 -1.14
CA PHE A 94 -3.35 6.98 -1.89
C PHE A 94 -3.23 5.57 -1.34
N THR A 95 -3.17 4.59 -2.25
CA THR A 95 -2.87 3.20 -1.91
C THR A 95 -1.87 2.62 -2.89
N SER A 96 -1.05 1.68 -2.44
CA SER A 96 -0.14 0.95 -3.31
C SER A 96 -0.28 -0.56 -3.08
N SER A 97 -0.04 -1.34 -4.13
CA SER A 97 -0.04 -2.80 -4.02
C SER A 97 1.04 -3.39 -4.90
N GLY A 98 1.70 -4.43 -4.40
CA GLY A 98 2.79 -5.11 -5.10
C GLY A 98 4.11 -4.35 -5.13
N CYS A 99 4.20 -3.17 -4.53
CA CYS A 99 5.41 -2.35 -4.52
C CYS A 99 6.45 -2.89 -3.53
N ILE A 100 7.69 -3.05 -3.97
CA ILE A 100 8.81 -3.57 -3.18
C ILE A 100 10.05 -2.67 -3.32
#